data_664f911d827552616ff4b0f3e052392f
#
_entry.id   664f911d827552616ff4b0f3e052392f
#
_cell.length_a   1.000
_cell.length_b   1.000
_cell.length_c   1.000
_cell.angle_alpha   90.00
_cell.angle_beta   90.00
_cell.angle_gamma   90.00
#
_symmetry.space_group_name_H-M   'P 1'
#
loop_
_entity.id
_entity.type
_entity.pdbx_description
1 polymer ?
#
loop_
_entity_poly.entity_id
_entity_poly.type
_entity_poly.pdbx_seq_one_letter_code
_entity_poly.pdbx_strand_id
1 'polypeptide(L)'
;MSSSRLLLIHPIGVGLSSRFWDRFITCWRASDDTTALLAPDLLGCGENQHSNQQLAPEDWAAPLIDLLREHNNAPAILVSQGASLPIALAVLKIAPELVTGLIAISPPSWRILEEPFPKMQSQLLWRLLFQGPIGSLFFRYARRRTFLKKFSANNLFANHENVDAEWLDTLEQEAANMTTRWATFSFLAGFWRRNWTKQWQEIKQPMWLLFGLKATRIGRSKHWDDAQERIHSYGQQLPNAVSASIDGRNVLPYESTAECVSQLQSWLLNN
;
A
#
# COMPACT_ATOMS: atom_id res chain seq x y z
N MET A 1 -21.87 18.93 9.57
CA MET A 1 -20.68 18.65 8.76
C MET A 1 -20.62 17.13 8.58
N SER A 2 -20.54 16.64 7.35
CA SER A 2 -20.37 15.19 7.12
C SER A 2 -19.02 14.79 7.69
N SER A 3 -19.00 13.84 8.63
CA SER A 3 -17.74 13.31 9.17
C SER A 3 -16.93 12.72 8.03
N SER A 4 -15.71 13.19 7.84
CA SER A 4 -14.80 12.63 6.84
C SER A 4 -14.53 11.16 7.15
N ARG A 5 -14.41 10.33 6.11
CA ARG A 5 -14.10 8.91 6.22
C ARG A 5 -12.84 8.60 5.45
N LEU A 6 -11.91 7.88 6.07
CA LEU A 6 -10.70 7.39 5.40
C LEU A 6 -10.77 5.88 5.28
N LEU A 7 -10.53 5.36 4.10
CA LEU A 7 -10.31 3.93 3.85
C LEU A 7 -8.81 3.68 3.68
N LEU A 8 -8.20 3.05 4.67
CA LEU A 8 -6.76 2.82 4.78
C LEU A 8 -6.40 1.49 4.11
N ILE A 9 -5.69 1.54 2.98
CA ILE A 9 -5.31 0.38 2.19
C ILE A 9 -3.85 0.07 2.49
N HIS A 10 -3.61 -1.03 3.24
CA HIS A 10 -2.27 -1.42 3.68
C HIS A 10 -1.42 -1.99 2.53
N PRO A 11 -0.07 -1.95 2.63
CA PRO A 11 0.80 -2.58 1.64
C PRO A 11 0.71 -4.10 1.69
N ILE A 12 1.04 -4.77 0.56
CA ILE A 12 1.07 -6.22 0.46
C ILE A 12 2.51 -6.72 0.57
N GLY A 13 2.73 -7.68 1.46
CA GLY A 13 4.03 -8.30 1.70
C GLY A 13 3.95 -9.37 2.77
N VAL A 14 5.09 -9.96 3.11
CA VAL A 14 5.17 -11.02 4.13
C VAL A 14 4.81 -10.44 5.51
N GLY A 15 3.69 -10.87 6.06
CA GLY A 15 3.20 -10.43 7.37
C GLY A 15 2.61 -9.01 7.41
N LEU A 16 2.35 -8.39 6.26
CA LEU A 16 1.66 -7.10 6.20
C LEU A 16 0.13 -7.33 6.17
N SER A 17 -0.56 -6.63 7.04
CA SER A 17 -2.01 -6.66 7.25
C SER A 17 -2.53 -5.27 7.61
N SER A 18 -3.79 -5.16 7.98
CA SER A 18 -4.39 -3.92 8.51
C SER A 18 -3.65 -3.37 9.73
N ARG A 19 -3.00 -4.23 10.52
CA ARG A 19 -2.18 -3.83 11.68
C ARG A 19 -1.00 -2.90 11.33
N PHE A 20 -0.63 -2.82 10.06
CA PHE A 20 0.28 -1.79 9.57
C PHE A 20 -0.16 -0.37 9.97
N TRP A 21 -1.47 -0.15 10.11
CA TRP A 21 -2.04 1.14 10.43
C TRP A 21 -2.23 1.42 11.92
N ASP A 22 -1.95 0.48 12.83
CA ASP A 22 -2.25 0.61 14.25
C ASP A 22 -1.64 1.86 14.88
N ARG A 23 -0.35 2.14 14.62
CA ARG A 23 0.33 3.36 15.10
C ARG A 23 -0.29 4.62 14.50
N PHE A 24 -0.57 4.59 13.23
CA PHE A 24 -1.21 5.71 12.51
C PHE A 24 -2.59 6.00 13.10
N ILE A 25 -3.43 4.99 13.29
CA ILE A 25 -4.76 5.12 13.86
C ILE A 25 -4.70 5.64 15.29
N THR A 26 -3.80 5.13 16.10
CA THR A 26 -3.60 5.58 17.49
C THR A 26 -3.18 7.04 17.52
N CYS A 27 -2.22 7.45 16.71
CA CYS A 27 -1.77 8.83 16.61
C CYS A 27 -2.87 9.76 16.06
N TRP A 28 -3.63 9.31 15.06
CA TRP A 28 -4.75 10.07 14.50
C TRP A 28 -5.80 10.36 15.55
N ARG A 29 -6.27 9.34 16.26
CA ARG A 29 -7.31 9.46 17.30
C ARG A 29 -6.91 10.32 18.50
N ALA A 30 -5.61 10.45 18.75
CA ALA A 30 -5.11 11.35 19.79
C ALA A 30 -5.37 12.83 19.48
N SER A 31 -5.54 13.19 18.20
CA SER A 31 -5.75 14.57 17.74
C SER A 31 -7.14 14.79 17.08
N ASP A 32 -7.73 13.76 16.50
CA ASP A 32 -9.05 13.80 15.85
C ASP A 32 -9.78 12.48 16.07
N ASP A 33 -10.84 12.50 16.86
CA ASP A 33 -11.71 11.36 17.14
C ASP A 33 -12.99 11.35 16.29
N THR A 34 -13.17 12.34 15.43
CA THR A 34 -14.40 12.51 14.64
C THR A 34 -14.32 11.84 13.26
N THR A 35 -13.13 11.73 12.69
CA THR A 35 -12.90 11.07 11.39
C THR A 35 -13.06 9.56 11.51
N ALA A 36 -13.93 8.97 10.68
CA ALA A 36 -14.08 7.52 10.62
C ALA A 36 -12.89 6.89 9.88
N LEU A 37 -12.14 6.03 10.55
CA LEU A 37 -11.02 5.29 9.97
C LEU A 37 -11.42 3.83 9.74
N LEU A 38 -11.42 3.40 8.49
CA LEU A 38 -11.65 2.02 8.06
C LEU A 38 -10.32 1.42 7.60
N ALA A 39 -9.85 0.39 8.27
CA ALA A 39 -8.60 -0.30 7.95
C ALA A 39 -8.85 -1.82 7.83
N PRO A 40 -9.46 -2.29 6.75
CA PRO A 40 -9.71 -3.72 6.56
C PRO A 40 -8.45 -4.46 6.17
N ASP A 41 -8.40 -5.76 6.49
CA ASP A 41 -7.45 -6.67 5.87
C ASP A 41 -7.80 -6.88 4.39
N LEU A 42 -6.81 -6.72 3.52
CA LEU A 42 -6.95 -7.07 2.12
C LEU A 42 -7.11 -8.58 1.95
N LEU A 43 -7.82 -8.99 0.91
CA LEU A 43 -8.04 -10.40 0.61
C LEU A 43 -6.72 -11.17 0.57
N GLY A 44 -6.62 -12.21 1.38
CA GLY A 44 -5.41 -13.03 1.55
C GLY A 44 -4.34 -12.44 2.48
N CYS A 45 -4.65 -11.38 3.24
CA CYS A 45 -3.80 -10.79 4.27
C CYS A 45 -4.50 -10.88 5.63
N GLY A 46 -3.72 -10.89 6.71
CA GLY A 46 -4.24 -10.90 8.07
C GLY A 46 -5.25 -12.02 8.31
N GLU A 47 -6.43 -11.64 8.79
CA GLU A 47 -7.53 -12.57 9.05
C GLU A 47 -8.40 -12.84 7.81
N ASN A 48 -8.30 -12.02 6.77
CA ASN A 48 -9.05 -12.18 5.52
C ASN A 48 -8.43 -13.24 4.60
N GLN A 49 -8.64 -14.50 4.96
CA GLN A 49 -8.00 -15.63 4.29
C GLN A 49 -8.46 -15.81 2.84
N HIS A 50 -7.59 -16.31 2.01
CA HIS A 50 -7.84 -16.61 0.61
C HIS A 50 -7.18 -17.92 0.19
N SER A 51 -7.80 -18.59 -0.78
CA SER A 51 -7.27 -19.84 -1.34
C SER A 51 -6.14 -19.59 -2.34
N ASN A 52 -5.56 -20.70 -2.87
CA ASN A 52 -4.51 -20.69 -3.89
C ASN A 52 -5.00 -20.15 -5.24
N GLN A 53 -5.25 -18.84 -5.31
CA GLN A 53 -5.65 -18.15 -6.53
C GLN A 53 -4.75 -16.93 -6.76
N GLN A 54 -4.65 -16.53 -8.02
CA GLN A 54 -4.00 -15.29 -8.43
C GLN A 54 -4.91 -14.11 -8.10
N LEU A 55 -4.36 -13.08 -7.52
CA LEU A 55 -5.07 -11.85 -7.19
C LEU A 55 -4.53 -10.69 -8.03
N ALA A 56 -5.44 -9.97 -8.66
CA ALA A 56 -5.20 -8.71 -9.34
C ALA A 56 -5.79 -7.54 -8.53
N PRO A 57 -5.50 -6.29 -8.85
CA PRO A 57 -6.03 -5.13 -8.13
C PRO A 57 -7.55 -5.11 -7.98
N GLU A 58 -8.29 -5.60 -8.96
CA GLU A 58 -9.74 -5.68 -8.93
C GLU A 58 -10.25 -6.67 -7.88
N ASP A 59 -9.54 -7.78 -7.66
CA ASP A 59 -9.92 -8.79 -6.68
C ASP A 59 -9.77 -8.24 -5.24
N TRP A 60 -8.79 -7.39 -5.00
CA TRP A 60 -8.63 -6.67 -3.73
C TRP A 60 -9.59 -5.48 -3.60
N ALA A 61 -9.93 -4.82 -4.73
CA ALA A 61 -10.84 -3.68 -4.72
C ALA A 61 -12.29 -4.07 -4.43
N ALA A 62 -12.75 -5.22 -4.90
CA ALA A 62 -14.14 -5.64 -4.75
C ALA A 62 -14.60 -5.70 -3.28
N PRO A 63 -13.90 -6.36 -2.34
CA PRO A 63 -14.28 -6.36 -0.93
C PRO A 63 -14.25 -4.96 -0.28
N LEU A 64 -13.35 -4.07 -0.73
CA LEU A 64 -13.30 -2.69 -0.23
C LEU A 64 -14.52 -1.88 -0.69
N ILE A 65 -14.98 -2.09 -1.91
CA ILE A 65 -16.20 -1.48 -2.45
C ILE A 65 -17.42 -1.99 -1.67
N ASP A 66 -17.50 -3.28 -1.42
CA ASP A 66 -18.60 -3.88 -0.64
C ASP A 66 -18.61 -3.32 0.78
N LEU A 67 -17.46 -3.19 1.44
CA LEU A 67 -17.33 -2.55 2.74
C LEU A 67 -17.86 -1.10 2.74
N LEU A 68 -17.55 -0.31 1.73
CA LEU A 68 -18.06 1.06 1.61
C LEU A 68 -19.57 1.09 1.40
N ARG A 69 -20.13 0.13 0.65
CA ARG A 69 -21.57 -0.01 0.43
C ARG A 69 -22.30 -0.41 1.70
N GLU A 70 -21.78 -1.34 2.48
CA GLU A 70 -22.31 -1.74 3.78
C GLU A 70 -22.37 -0.60 4.78
N HIS A 71 -21.46 0.35 4.66
CA HIS A 71 -21.43 1.58 5.46
C HIS A 71 -22.32 2.70 4.87
N ASN A 72 -23.52 2.36 4.40
CA ASN A 72 -24.54 3.28 3.87
C ASN A 72 -24.11 4.04 2.60
N ASN A 73 -23.28 3.46 1.76
CA ASN A 73 -22.71 4.11 0.58
C ASN A 73 -22.08 5.48 0.88
N ALA A 74 -21.64 5.73 2.11
CA ALA A 74 -21.00 6.98 2.44
C ALA A 74 -19.61 7.02 1.81
N PRO A 75 -19.34 8.01 0.95
CA PRO A 75 -18.07 8.10 0.24
C PRO A 75 -16.88 8.26 1.21
N ALA A 76 -15.73 7.80 0.77
CA ALA A 76 -14.49 7.87 1.55
C ALA A 76 -13.34 8.47 0.74
N ILE A 77 -12.36 9.01 1.44
CA ILE A 77 -11.04 9.26 0.88
C ILE A 77 -10.23 7.97 0.98
N LEU A 78 -9.71 7.51 -0.14
CA LEU A 78 -8.82 6.35 -0.16
C LEU A 78 -7.42 6.76 0.27
N VAL A 79 -6.84 6.06 1.23
CA VAL A 79 -5.44 6.25 1.66
C VAL A 79 -4.67 4.99 1.32
N SER A 80 -3.81 5.05 0.32
CA SER A 80 -3.02 3.89 -0.12
C SER A 80 -1.56 4.03 0.26
N GLN A 81 -0.96 2.93 0.70
CA GLN A 81 0.46 2.88 1.05
C GLN A 81 1.28 2.13 -0.01
N GLY A 82 2.27 2.81 -0.58
CA GLY A 82 3.22 2.19 -1.48
C GLY A 82 2.55 1.56 -2.72
N ALA A 83 2.91 0.33 -3.01
CA ALA A 83 2.42 -0.38 -4.18
C ALA A 83 1.01 -0.99 -4.03
N SER A 84 0.24 -0.65 -2.99
CA SER A 84 -1.21 -0.87 -2.95
C SER A 84 -1.99 0.20 -3.72
N LEU A 85 -1.33 1.25 -4.20
CA LEU A 85 -1.95 2.29 -5.02
C LEU A 85 -2.77 1.75 -6.22
N PRO A 86 -2.35 0.74 -6.99
CA PRO A 86 -3.18 0.11 -8.01
C PRO A 86 -4.52 -0.43 -7.51
N ILE A 87 -4.63 -0.83 -6.24
CA ILE A 87 -5.90 -1.26 -5.64
C ILE A 87 -6.82 -0.06 -5.48
N ALA A 88 -6.31 1.07 -4.97
CA ALA A 88 -7.09 2.31 -4.89
C ALA A 88 -7.55 2.80 -6.27
N LEU A 89 -6.68 2.70 -7.29
CA LEU A 89 -7.06 3.01 -8.69
C LEU A 89 -8.15 2.08 -9.23
N ALA A 90 -8.13 0.81 -8.83
CA ALA A 90 -9.19 -0.12 -9.21
C ALA A 90 -10.52 0.21 -8.53
N VAL A 91 -10.52 0.60 -7.24
CA VAL A 91 -11.73 1.11 -6.54
C VAL A 91 -12.28 2.33 -7.26
N LEU A 92 -11.43 3.33 -7.55
CA LEU A 92 -11.81 4.55 -8.27
C LEU A 92 -12.41 4.26 -9.65
N LYS A 93 -11.88 3.26 -10.35
CA LYS A 93 -12.39 2.86 -11.67
C LYS A 93 -13.75 2.18 -11.59
N ILE A 94 -13.96 1.32 -10.57
CA ILE A 94 -15.17 0.48 -10.48
C ILE A 94 -16.33 1.22 -9.81
N ALA A 95 -16.04 2.03 -8.78
CA ALA A 95 -17.03 2.72 -7.97
C ALA A 95 -16.58 4.17 -7.64
N PRO A 96 -16.41 5.03 -8.67
CA PRO A 96 -15.93 6.41 -8.47
C PRO A 96 -16.85 7.24 -7.57
N GLU A 97 -18.13 6.91 -7.52
CA GLU A 97 -19.14 7.58 -6.68
C GLU A 97 -18.93 7.35 -5.17
N LEU A 98 -18.21 6.31 -4.80
CA LEU A 98 -17.87 6.00 -3.41
C LEU A 98 -16.55 6.65 -2.96
N VAL A 99 -15.91 7.45 -3.81
CA VAL A 99 -14.59 8.03 -3.53
C VAL A 99 -14.62 9.54 -3.67
N THR A 100 -14.31 10.25 -2.59
CA THR A 100 -14.21 11.72 -2.57
C THR A 100 -12.79 12.25 -2.76
N GLY A 101 -11.77 11.42 -2.60
CA GLY A 101 -10.37 11.80 -2.78
C GLY A 101 -9.42 10.61 -2.71
N LEU A 102 -8.19 10.82 -3.12
CA LEU A 102 -7.10 9.83 -3.08
C LEU A 102 -5.88 10.41 -2.41
N ILE A 103 -5.39 9.75 -1.38
CA ILE A 103 -4.10 10.00 -0.74
C ILE A 103 -3.18 8.83 -1.05
N ALA A 104 -2.05 9.10 -1.73
CA ALA A 104 -1.04 8.11 -1.99
C ALA A 104 0.21 8.41 -1.15
N ILE A 105 0.51 7.52 -0.20
CA ILE A 105 1.67 7.63 0.69
C ILE A 105 2.79 6.75 0.15
N SER A 106 3.98 7.30 -0.02
CA SER A 106 5.15 6.62 -0.59
C SER A 106 4.81 5.83 -1.88
N PRO A 107 4.13 6.44 -2.86
CA PRO A 107 3.74 5.72 -4.07
C PRO A 107 4.97 5.11 -4.76
N PRO A 108 4.82 4.00 -5.50
CA PRO A 108 5.92 3.41 -6.28
C PRO A 108 6.37 4.38 -7.36
N SER A 109 7.56 4.18 -7.97
CA SER A 109 7.97 5.04 -9.08
C SER A 109 6.93 5.02 -10.20
N TRP A 110 6.73 6.19 -10.82
CA TRP A 110 5.79 6.36 -11.92
C TRP A 110 6.00 5.32 -13.04
N ARG A 111 7.26 5.08 -13.37
CA ARG A 111 7.64 4.10 -14.39
C ARG A 111 7.10 2.68 -14.13
N ILE A 112 7.04 2.26 -12.86
CA ILE A 112 6.49 0.93 -12.51
C ILE A 112 4.98 0.88 -12.80
N LEU A 113 4.28 2.01 -12.71
CA LEU A 113 2.84 2.11 -12.99
C LEU A 113 2.54 2.20 -14.49
N GLU A 114 3.51 2.60 -15.31
CA GLU A 114 3.37 2.66 -16.77
C GLU A 114 3.81 1.37 -17.48
N GLU A 115 4.84 0.71 -16.93
CA GLU A 115 5.42 -0.49 -17.55
C GLU A 115 4.70 -1.76 -17.09
N PRO A 116 3.91 -2.40 -17.94
CA PRO A 116 3.28 -3.66 -17.60
C PRO A 116 4.34 -4.76 -17.40
N PHE A 117 4.12 -5.61 -16.41
CA PHE A 117 4.91 -6.83 -16.31
C PHE A 117 4.35 -7.87 -17.31
N PRO A 118 5.19 -8.54 -18.13
CA PRO A 118 4.69 -9.45 -19.16
C PRO A 118 3.84 -10.58 -18.54
N LYS A 119 2.60 -10.72 -19.01
CA LYS A 119 1.64 -11.71 -18.48
C LYS A 119 2.20 -13.14 -18.47
N MET A 120 2.94 -13.51 -19.51
CA MET A 120 3.55 -14.84 -19.60
C MET A 120 4.60 -15.04 -18.49
N GLN A 121 5.39 -14.02 -18.16
CA GLN A 121 6.36 -14.09 -17.07
C GLN A 121 5.68 -14.17 -15.71
N SER A 122 4.61 -13.40 -15.47
CA SER A 122 3.80 -13.50 -14.25
C SER A 122 3.26 -14.92 -14.07
N GLN A 123 2.70 -15.49 -15.12
CA GLN A 123 2.14 -16.85 -15.10
C GLN A 123 3.25 -17.91 -14.87
N LEU A 124 4.40 -17.73 -15.48
CA LEU A 124 5.53 -18.64 -15.31
C LEU A 124 6.07 -18.59 -13.87
N LEU A 125 6.27 -17.38 -13.31
CA LEU A 125 6.68 -17.19 -11.92
C LEU A 125 5.67 -17.83 -10.96
N TRP A 126 4.37 -17.62 -11.21
CA TRP A 126 3.32 -18.20 -10.39
C TRP A 126 3.39 -19.74 -10.39
N ARG A 127 3.38 -20.35 -11.58
CA ARG A 127 3.33 -21.81 -11.73
C ARG A 127 4.60 -22.51 -11.24
N LEU A 128 5.76 -21.97 -11.59
CA LEU A 128 7.03 -22.65 -11.32
C LEU A 128 7.60 -22.35 -9.93
N LEU A 129 7.44 -21.10 -9.45
CA LEU A 129 8.03 -20.70 -8.17
C LEU A 129 7.01 -20.69 -7.04
N PHE A 130 5.83 -20.07 -7.24
CA PHE A 130 4.96 -19.74 -6.12
C PHE A 130 3.91 -20.82 -5.81
N GLN A 131 3.34 -21.47 -6.81
CA GLN A 131 2.27 -22.45 -6.61
C GLN A 131 2.79 -23.77 -6.00
N GLY A 132 4.05 -24.09 -6.22
CA GLY A 132 4.66 -25.36 -5.80
C GLY A 132 5.34 -25.33 -4.42
N PRO A 133 6.04 -26.41 -4.08
CA PRO A 133 6.76 -26.56 -2.81
C PRO A 133 7.88 -25.51 -2.64
N ILE A 134 8.48 -25.04 -3.74
CA ILE A 134 9.52 -23.99 -3.73
C ILE A 134 8.96 -22.71 -3.11
N GLY A 135 7.76 -22.30 -3.51
CA GLY A 135 7.10 -21.12 -2.92
C GLY A 135 6.84 -21.30 -1.42
N SER A 136 6.39 -22.47 -1.01
CA SER A 136 6.18 -22.77 0.40
C SER A 136 7.48 -22.69 1.21
N LEU A 137 8.58 -23.19 0.68
CA LEU A 137 9.90 -23.09 1.31
C LEU A 137 10.40 -21.65 1.35
N PHE A 138 10.21 -20.91 0.25
CA PHE A 138 10.55 -19.49 0.19
C PHE A 138 9.76 -18.70 1.23
N PHE A 139 8.45 -18.90 1.35
CA PHE A 139 7.65 -18.18 2.33
C PHE A 139 8.03 -18.53 3.77
N ARG A 140 8.29 -19.81 4.06
CA ARG A 140 8.81 -20.25 5.37
C ARG A 140 10.15 -19.60 5.72
N TYR A 141 11.00 -19.34 4.74
CA TYR A 141 12.25 -18.61 4.93
C TYR A 141 11.99 -17.12 5.12
N ALA A 142 11.15 -16.50 4.25
CA ALA A 142 10.90 -15.07 4.22
C ALA A 142 10.17 -14.56 5.48
N ARG A 143 9.38 -15.40 6.17
CA ARG A 143 8.70 -15.05 7.42
C ARG A 143 9.57 -15.15 8.68
N ARG A 144 10.84 -15.57 8.55
CA ARG A 144 11.74 -15.63 9.71
C ARG A 144 12.14 -14.23 10.15
N ARG A 145 12.16 -13.97 11.44
CA ARG A 145 12.52 -12.67 12.03
C ARG A 145 13.82 -12.09 11.47
N THR A 146 14.82 -12.93 11.28
CA THR A 146 16.11 -12.50 10.72
C THR A 146 15.99 -11.97 9.29
N PHE A 147 15.16 -12.62 8.46
CA PHE A 147 14.89 -12.15 7.10
C PHE A 147 14.04 -10.89 7.13
N LEU A 148 12.95 -10.86 7.90
CA LEU A 148 12.07 -9.70 8.04
C LEU A 148 12.84 -8.48 8.53
N LYS A 149 13.70 -8.62 9.55
CA LYS A 149 14.55 -7.54 10.05
C LYS A 149 15.49 -7.00 8.97
N LYS A 150 16.23 -7.90 8.30
CA LYS A 150 17.17 -7.52 7.24
C LYS A 150 16.45 -6.87 6.05
N PHE A 151 15.31 -7.42 5.64
CA PHE A 151 14.52 -6.86 4.53
C PHE A 151 13.97 -5.48 4.87
N SER A 152 13.39 -5.31 6.06
CA SER A 152 12.84 -4.04 6.54
C SER A 152 13.92 -2.97 6.61
N ALA A 153 15.05 -3.26 7.26
CA ALA A 153 16.16 -2.34 7.37
C ALA A 153 16.73 -1.91 6.01
N ASN A 154 16.88 -2.83 5.07
CA ASN A 154 17.48 -2.52 3.78
C ASN A 154 16.54 -1.85 2.79
N ASN A 155 15.21 -2.07 2.91
CA ASN A 155 14.27 -1.69 1.85
C ASN A 155 13.13 -0.78 2.31
N LEU A 156 12.73 -0.82 3.58
CA LEU A 156 11.51 -0.16 4.04
C LEU A 156 11.79 1.09 4.88
N PHE A 157 12.73 1.02 5.78
CA PHE A 157 13.05 2.09 6.74
C PHE A 157 14.26 2.91 6.30
N ALA A 158 14.24 4.20 6.60
CA ALA A 158 15.37 5.11 6.39
C ALA A 158 16.46 4.88 7.44
N ASN A 159 16.05 4.65 8.69
CA ASN A 159 16.93 4.30 9.78
C ASN A 159 16.69 2.85 10.22
N HIS A 160 17.76 2.04 10.24
CA HIS A 160 17.70 0.64 10.65
C HIS A 160 17.26 0.46 12.12
N GLU A 161 17.49 1.46 12.97
CA GLU A 161 17.08 1.45 14.37
C GLU A 161 15.56 1.53 14.54
N ASN A 162 14.85 2.08 13.56
CA ASN A 162 13.39 2.16 13.57
C ASN A 162 12.70 0.82 13.27
N VAL A 163 13.47 -0.21 12.90
CA VAL A 163 12.97 -1.59 12.78
C VAL A 163 12.89 -2.21 14.16
N ASP A 164 11.86 -1.85 14.90
CA ASP A 164 11.68 -2.20 16.30
C ASP A 164 11.05 -3.59 16.52
N ALA A 165 10.86 -3.95 17.78
CA ALA A 165 10.30 -5.25 18.17
C ALA A 165 8.82 -5.36 17.75
N GLU A 166 8.04 -4.30 17.94
CA GLU A 166 6.61 -4.28 17.57
C GLU A 166 6.40 -4.54 16.10
N TRP A 167 7.19 -3.89 15.23
CA TRP A 167 7.17 -4.14 13.78
C TRP A 167 7.42 -5.61 13.45
N LEU A 168 8.48 -6.17 14.03
CA LEU A 168 8.87 -7.55 13.75
C LEU A 168 7.89 -8.57 14.34
N ASP A 169 7.38 -8.34 15.53
CA ASP A 169 6.41 -9.20 16.19
C ASP A 169 5.09 -9.25 15.39
N THR A 170 4.63 -8.09 14.92
CA THR A 170 3.45 -7.99 14.05
C THR A 170 3.66 -8.77 12.76
N LEU A 171 4.78 -8.57 12.06
CA LEU A 171 5.04 -9.29 10.81
C LEU A 171 5.14 -10.80 11.01
N GLU A 172 5.75 -11.27 12.11
CA GLU A 172 5.85 -12.71 12.41
C GLU A 172 4.48 -13.32 12.72
N GLN A 173 3.66 -12.63 13.52
CA GLN A 173 2.32 -13.08 13.87
C GLN A 173 1.43 -13.20 12.63
N GLU A 174 1.37 -12.16 11.82
CA GLU A 174 0.55 -12.13 10.60
C GLU A 174 1.05 -13.13 9.53
N ALA A 175 2.36 -13.37 9.43
CA ALA A 175 2.92 -14.38 8.54
C ALA A 175 2.86 -15.81 9.10
N ALA A 176 2.37 -16.02 10.33
CA ALA A 176 2.25 -17.36 10.91
C ALA A 176 1.31 -18.25 10.09
N ASN A 177 0.23 -17.66 9.57
CA ASN A 177 -0.68 -18.35 8.67
C ASN A 177 -0.06 -18.48 7.26
N MET A 178 0.18 -19.72 6.85
CA MET A 178 0.76 -20.00 5.53
C MET A 178 -0.13 -19.63 4.34
N THR A 179 -1.43 -19.41 4.56
CA THR A 179 -2.35 -19.03 3.46
C THR A 179 -2.12 -17.59 3.02
N THR A 180 -1.57 -16.71 3.86
CA THR A 180 -1.26 -15.31 3.52
C THR A 180 -0.17 -15.19 2.43
N ARG A 181 0.55 -16.29 2.14
CA ARG A 181 1.52 -16.30 1.04
C ARG A 181 0.89 -16.03 -0.33
N TRP A 182 -0.37 -16.35 -0.53
CA TRP A 182 -1.00 -16.25 -1.86
C TRP A 182 -1.18 -14.81 -2.31
N ALA A 183 -1.59 -13.90 -1.41
CA ALA A 183 -1.61 -12.47 -1.68
C ALA A 183 -0.21 -11.93 -1.95
N THR A 184 0.76 -12.26 -1.09
CA THR A 184 2.17 -11.90 -1.26
C THR A 184 2.73 -12.40 -2.60
N PHE A 185 2.43 -13.63 -2.99
CA PHE A 185 2.92 -14.22 -4.24
C PHE A 185 2.24 -13.62 -5.47
N SER A 186 0.95 -13.31 -5.40
CA SER A 186 0.26 -12.59 -6.46
C SER A 186 0.91 -11.22 -6.70
N PHE A 187 1.26 -10.54 -5.62
CA PHE A 187 1.96 -9.28 -5.68
C PHE A 187 3.37 -9.43 -6.27
N LEU A 188 4.17 -10.39 -5.80
CA LEU A 188 5.54 -10.65 -6.29
C LEU A 188 5.56 -11.15 -7.74
N ALA A 189 4.55 -11.89 -8.17
CA ALA A 189 4.38 -12.31 -9.56
C ALA A 189 4.03 -11.15 -10.51
N GLY A 190 3.73 -9.98 -9.96
CA GLY A 190 3.50 -8.75 -10.73
C GLY A 190 2.13 -8.66 -11.38
N PHE A 191 1.10 -9.39 -10.91
CA PHE A 191 -0.27 -9.31 -11.45
C PHE A 191 -0.91 -7.92 -11.30
N TRP A 192 -0.39 -7.08 -10.41
CA TRP A 192 -0.81 -5.69 -10.22
C TRP A 192 -0.15 -4.73 -11.23
N ARG A 193 0.94 -5.13 -11.89
CA ARG A 193 1.70 -4.30 -12.81
C ARG A 193 1.09 -4.30 -14.20
N ARG A 194 0.48 -3.17 -14.54
CA ARG A 194 -0.02 -2.87 -15.87
C ARG A 194 0.12 -1.37 -16.14
N ASN A 195 -0.16 -0.92 -17.34
CA ASN A 195 -0.20 0.51 -17.62
C ASN A 195 -1.45 1.13 -16.99
N TRP A 196 -1.25 2.04 -16.04
CA TRP A 196 -2.29 2.75 -15.30
C TRP A 196 -2.54 4.17 -15.82
N THR A 197 -1.84 4.62 -16.87
CA THR A 197 -1.88 6.01 -17.37
C THR A 197 -3.30 6.45 -17.69
N LYS A 198 -4.10 5.59 -18.33
CA LYS A 198 -5.49 5.91 -18.65
C LYS A 198 -6.33 6.17 -17.40
N GLN A 199 -6.18 5.34 -16.36
CA GLN A 199 -6.91 5.52 -15.11
C GLN A 199 -6.56 6.83 -14.43
N TRP A 200 -5.29 7.24 -14.44
CA TRP A 200 -4.88 8.53 -13.89
C TRP A 200 -5.56 9.71 -14.60
N GLN A 201 -5.68 9.67 -15.90
CA GLN A 201 -6.32 10.72 -16.70
C GLN A 201 -7.85 10.82 -16.44
N GLU A 202 -8.47 9.74 -15.99
CA GLU A 202 -9.90 9.66 -15.71
C GLU A 202 -10.26 10.11 -14.27
N ILE A 203 -9.28 10.26 -13.36
CA ILE A 203 -9.52 10.67 -11.98
C ILE A 203 -9.88 12.16 -11.93
N LYS A 204 -11.06 12.44 -11.36
CA LYS A 204 -11.56 13.81 -11.11
C LYS A 204 -11.47 14.22 -9.65
N GLN A 205 -11.31 13.25 -8.76
CA GLN A 205 -11.20 13.46 -7.33
C GLN A 205 -9.91 14.18 -6.98
N PRO A 206 -9.90 15.03 -5.93
CA PRO A 206 -8.68 15.62 -5.43
C PRO A 206 -7.66 14.54 -5.02
N MET A 207 -6.38 14.80 -5.31
CA MET A 207 -5.30 13.88 -5.05
C MET A 207 -4.21 14.53 -4.20
N TRP A 208 -3.73 13.78 -3.22
CA TRP A 208 -2.60 14.15 -2.38
C TRP A 208 -1.53 13.07 -2.42
N LEU A 209 -0.30 13.52 -2.53
CA LEU A 209 0.88 12.65 -2.66
C LEU A 209 1.85 12.96 -1.53
N LEU A 210 2.16 11.97 -0.71
CA LEU A 210 3.14 12.10 0.37
C LEU A 210 4.36 11.26 0.08
N PHE A 211 5.53 11.89 -0.01
CA PHE A 211 6.79 11.22 -0.34
C PHE A 211 7.72 11.16 0.88
N GLY A 212 8.45 10.07 1.00
CA GLY A 212 9.59 9.98 1.91
C GLY A 212 10.83 10.55 1.25
N LEU A 213 11.52 11.47 1.92
CA LEU A 213 12.75 12.10 1.41
C LEU A 213 13.88 11.11 1.13
N LYS A 214 13.84 9.92 1.75
CA LYS A 214 14.79 8.82 1.57
C LYS A 214 14.17 7.65 0.80
N ALA A 215 13.02 7.86 0.13
CA ALA A 215 12.35 6.81 -0.64
C ALA A 215 13.25 6.26 -1.74
N THR A 216 13.28 4.94 -1.86
CA THR A 216 14.02 4.23 -2.89
C THR A 216 13.27 2.99 -3.32
N ARG A 217 13.66 2.43 -4.44
CA ARG A 217 13.11 1.17 -4.91
C ARG A 217 13.35 0.03 -3.90
N ILE A 218 12.34 -0.81 -3.73
CA ILE A 218 12.47 -2.06 -3.00
C ILE A 218 13.24 -3.07 -3.87
N GLY A 219 14.30 -3.66 -3.32
CA GLY A 219 15.19 -4.57 -4.02
C GLY A 219 16.49 -3.93 -4.47
N ARG A 220 17.11 -4.43 -5.55
CA ARG A 220 18.37 -3.88 -6.05
C ARG A 220 18.18 -2.46 -6.54
N SER A 221 18.86 -1.52 -5.90
CA SER A 221 18.77 -0.10 -6.21
C SER A 221 19.27 0.16 -7.64
N LYS A 222 18.50 0.97 -8.36
CA LYS A 222 18.95 1.64 -9.59
C LYS A 222 18.77 3.13 -9.33
N HIS A 223 19.75 3.93 -9.73
CA HIS A 223 19.80 5.38 -9.47
C HIS A 223 18.60 6.19 -9.99
N TRP A 224 17.74 5.60 -10.80
CA TRP A 224 16.58 6.23 -11.41
C TRP A 224 15.26 6.09 -10.62
N ASP A 225 15.29 5.62 -9.39
CA ASP A 225 14.08 5.46 -8.56
C ASP A 225 14.38 5.90 -7.13
N ASP A 226 14.82 7.12 -6.99
CA ASP A 226 14.97 7.82 -5.72
C ASP A 226 13.78 8.77 -5.45
N ALA A 227 13.78 9.42 -4.30
CA ALA A 227 12.72 10.32 -3.88
C ALA A 227 12.53 11.49 -4.85
N GLN A 228 13.61 12.08 -5.35
CA GLN A 228 13.56 13.24 -6.24
C GLN A 228 12.95 12.89 -7.59
N GLU A 229 13.37 11.76 -8.15
CA GLU A 229 12.81 11.26 -9.40
C GLU A 229 11.31 10.94 -9.27
N ARG A 230 10.88 10.36 -8.15
CA ARG A 230 9.45 10.10 -7.89
C ARG A 230 8.67 11.41 -7.82
N ILE A 231 9.10 12.36 -7.00
CA ILE A 231 8.45 13.68 -6.86
C ILE A 231 8.35 14.36 -8.23
N HIS A 232 9.43 14.38 -8.99
CA HIS A 232 9.49 15.00 -10.31
C HIS A 232 8.50 14.34 -11.28
N SER A 233 8.57 13.01 -11.42
CA SER A 233 7.71 12.25 -12.33
C SER A 233 6.23 12.41 -12.00
N TYR A 234 5.85 12.32 -10.73
CA TYR A 234 4.47 12.54 -10.32
C TYR A 234 4.01 13.99 -10.54
N GLY A 235 4.86 14.99 -10.26
CA GLY A 235 4.54 16.39 -10.51
C GLY A 235 4.32 16.72 -11.99
N GLN A 236 5.08 16.07 -12.88
CA GLN A 236 4.87 16.22 -14.33
C GLN A 236 3.57 15.59 -14.81
N GLN A 237 3.23 14.42 -14.30
CA GLN A 237 2.07 13.64 -14.77
C GLN A 237 0.76 14.04 -14.11
N LEU A 238 0.82 14.55 -12.88
CA LEU A 238 -0.33 14.95 -12.06
C LEU A 238 -0.18 16.38 -11.56
N PRO A 239 -0.18 17.40 -12.44
CA PRO A 239 0.09 18.79 -12.06
C PRO A 239 -0.92 19.37 -11.08
N ASN A 240 -2.11 18.79 -10.99
CA ASN A 240 -3.18 19.21 -10.08
C ASN A 240 -3.15 18.49 -8.72
N ALA A 241 -2.27 17.50 -8.54
CA ALA A 241 -2.14 16.84 -7.26
C ALA A 241 -1.33 17.68 -6.27
N VAL A 242 -1.81 17.78 -5.04
CA VAL A 242 -1.05 18.43 -3.97
C VAL A 242 -0.02 17.44 -3.46
N SER A 243 1.24 17.85 -3.36
CA SER A 243 2.31 16.98 -2.88
C SER A 243 3.08 17.58 -1.71
N ALA A 244 3.53 16.71 -0.81
CA ALA A 244 4.45 17.04 0.27
C ALA A 244 5.48 15.93 0.47
N SER A 245 6.52 16.25 1.21
CA SER A 245 7.58 15.30 1.56
C SER A 245 7.91 15.41 3.05
N ILE A 246 8.12 14.26 3.68
CA ILE A 246 8.54 14.16 5.08
C ILE A 246 9.78 13.29 5.20
N ASP A 247 10.48 13.36 6.33
CA ASP A 247 11.60 12.43 6.57
C ASP A 247 11.08 11.01 6.69
N GLY A 248 11.85 10.05 6.18
CA GLY A 248 11.49 8.64 6.13
C GLY A 248 11.66 8.05 4.73
N ARG A 249 11.38 6.74 4.61
CA ARG A 249 11.64 6.02 3.37
C ARG A 249 10.37 5.49 2.70
N ASN A 250 10.02 4.25 2.94
CA ASN A 250 8.96 3.56 2.19
C ASN A 250 7.75 3.18 3.05
N VAL A 251 7.78 3.37 4.37
CA VAL A 251 6.70 3.01 5.31
C VAL A 251 6.36 4.17 6.25
N LEU A 252 6.15 5.35 5.69
CA LEU A 252 5.94 6.61 6.41
C LEU A 252 4.88 6.55 7.53
N PRO A 253 3.71 5.89 7.35
CA PRO A 253 2.71 5.77 8.41
C PRO A 253 3.22 5.07 9.66
N TYR A 254 4.25 4.24 9.54
CA TYR A 254 4.88 3.55 10.64
C TYR A 254 6.17 4.24 11.12
N GLU A 255 7.05 4.63 10.19
CA GLU A 255 8.37 5.19 10.48
C GLU A 255 8.31 6.65 10.95
N SER A 256 7.42 7.45 10.36
CA SER A 256 7.26 8.90 10.59
C SER A 256 5.79 9.22 10.90
N THR A 257 5.20 8.47 11.84
CA THR A 257 3.76 8.44 12.10
C THR A 257 3.19 9.82 12.41
N ALA A 258 3.80 10.57 13.34
CA ALA A 258 3.28 11.86 13.76
C ALA A 258 3.28 12.90 12.63
N GLU A 259 4.36 12.97 11.86
CA GLU A 259 4.46 13.88 10.71
C GLU A 259 3.47 13.48 9.60
N CYS A 260 3.33 12.16 9.35
CA CYS A 260 2.40 11.63 8.38
C CYS A 260 0.95 11.99 8.74
N VAL A 261 0.55 11.79 10.00
CA VAL A 261 -0.79 12.16 10.50
C VAL A 261 -1.02 13.66 10.39
N SER A 262 -0.08 14.48 10.89
CA SER A 262 -0.19 15.94 10.83
C SER A 262 -0.35 16.45 9.40
N GLN A 263 0.40 15.88 8.44
CA GLN A 263 0.30 16.27 7.04
C GLN A 263 -1.07 15.92 6.45
N LEU A 264 -1.59 14.71 6.71
CA LEU A 264 -2.90 14.30 6.20
C LEU A 264 -4.04 15.11 6.81
N GLN A 265 -4.00 15.38 8.13
CA GLN A 265 -4.99 16.22 8.80
C GLN A 265 -4.98 17.64 8.24
N SER A 266 -3.81 18.23 8.01
CA SER A 266 -3.68 19.53 7.37
C SER A 266 -4.35 19.58 6.00
N TRP A 267 -4.21 18.54 5.19
CA TRP A 267 -4.89 18.47 3.89
C TRP A 267 -6.42 18.39 4.02
N LEU A 268 -6.92 17.62 4.99
CA LEU A 268 -8.36 17.49 5.20
C LEU A 268 -9.02 18.77 5.72
N LEU A 269 -8.29 19.59 6.49
CA LEU A 269 -8.80 20.85 7.02
C LEU A 269 -8.85 21.97 5.97
N ASN A 270 -8.00 21.90 4.95
CA ASN A 270 -7.86 22.93 3.92
C ASN A 270 -8.67 22.66 2.64
N ASN A 271 -9.44 21.58 2.61
CA ASN A 271 -10.27 21.15 1.47
C ASN A 271 -11.65 20.69 1.93
#